data_bd17572b0ecd74d49159752f93e36940
#
_entry.id   bd17572b0ecd74d49159752f93e36940
#
_cell.length_a   1.000
_cell.length_b   1.000
_cell.length_c   1.000
_cell.angle_alpha   90.00
_cell.angle_beta   90.00
_cell.angle_gamma   90.00
#
_symmetry.space_group_name_H-M   'P 1'
#
loop_
_entity.id
_entity.type
_entity.pdbx_description
1 polymer ?
#
loop_
_entity_poly.entity_id
_entity_poly.type
_entity_poly.pdbx_seq_one_letter_code
_entity_poly.pdbx_strand_id
1 'polypeptide(L)'
;MIYRSQSDFYDFSCIADRCPMNCCSGWQIVIDKKSLDRYRSWNGEFEDRLRSGIDYKESCFRQTDGRCSMLSDSWLCDLQSSLGEDFLCDTCRQYPRHTEEFPDLREYSLSLSCPEAVRMLFASDSHLTFRESEDERTDDYDDYEDFDFFFSTGFAMRVRGCLTSHPAVFLSRKKWT
;
A
#
# COMPACT_ATOMS: atom_id res chain seq x y z
N MET A 1 18.61 -5.84 -12.60
CA MET A 1 17.48 -5.21 -11.89
C MET A 1 18.04 -4.29 -10.80
N ILE A 2 17.66 -3.03 -10.81
CA ILE A 2 18.03 -2.07 -9.77
C ILE A 2 16.92 -2.06 -8.70
N TYR A 3 17.34 -2.11 -7.44
CA TYR A 3 16.45 -1.97 -6.29
C TYR A 3 16.80 -0.68 -5.58
N ARG A 4 15.83 0.22 -5.47
CA ARG A 4 15.97 1.50 -4.79
C ARG A 4 15.03 1.53 -3.60
N SER A 5 15.52 1.77 -2.41
CA SER A 5 14.70 1.87 -1.20
C SER A 5 14.91 3.20 -0.50
N GLN A 6 13.81 3.81 -0.06
CA GLN A 6 13.84 4.92 0.88
C GLN A 6 14.66 4.52 2.11
N SER A 7 15.52 5.39 2.61
CA SER A 7 16.53 5.04 3.63
C SER A 7 15.94 4.50 4.92
N ASP A 8 14.75 4.95 5.31
CA ASP A 8 14.00 4.56 6.51
C ASP A 8 12.89 3.54 6.26
N PHE A 9 12.81 3.00 5.04
CA PHE A 9 11.77 2.03 4.64
C PHE A 9 11.71 0.81 5.55
N TYR A 10 12.88 0.27 5.93
CA TYR A 10 12.97 -0.90 6.79
C TYR A 10 12.83 -0.59 8.29
N ASP A 11 13.00 0.68 8.66
CA ASP A 11 12.89 1.14 10.04
C ASP A 11 11.44 1.43 10.45
N PHE A 12 10.51 1.40 9.49
CA PHE A 12 9.10 1.62 9.76
C PHE A 12 8.51 0.56 10.67
N SER A 13 7.85 1.01 11.74
CA SER A 13 7.03 0.20 12.64
C SER A 13 5.70 0.88 12.91
N CYS A 14 4.61 0.15 12.77
CA CYS A 14 3.27 0.68 13.04
C CYS A 14 3.12 1.02 14.53
N ILE A 15 2.59 2.21 14.82
CA ILE A 15 2.35 2.69 16.19
C ILE A 15 1.00 2.27 16.76
N ALA A 16 0.23 1.49 16.02
CA ALA A 16 -1.04 0.85 16.41
C ALA A 16 -2.02 1.81 17.10
N ASP A 17 -2.34 1.59 18.38
CA ASP A 17 -3.28 2.36 19.19
C ASP A 17 -2.89 3.82 19.41
N ARG A 18 -1.61 4.15 19.21
CA ARG A 18 -1.11 5.54 19.28
C ARG A 18 -1.30 6.32 17.98
N CYS A 19 -1.80 5.67 16.91
CA CYS A 19 -1.97 6.32 15.63
C CYS A 19 -3.15 7.30 15.68
N PRO A 20 -2.95 8.58 15.31
CA PRO A 20 -4.03 9.59 15.31
C PRO A 20 -5.04 9.36 14.17
N MET A 21 -4.73 8.48 13.23
CA MET A 21 -5.58 8.10 12.10
C MET A 21 -5.67 6.58 11.99
N ASN A 22 -6.40 6.10 10.99
CA ASN A 22 -6.64 4.67 10.83
C ASN A 22 -6.52 4.27 9.35
N CYS A 23 -5.64 3.30 9.07
CA CYS A 23 -5.48 2.74 7.71
C CYS A 23 -6.64 1.82 7.30
N CYS A 24 -7.57 1.51 8.20
CA CYS A 24 -8.78 0.73 7.93
C CYS A 24 -9.99 1.61 7.57
N SER A 25 -9.77 2.84 7.11
CA SER A 25 -10.84 3.79 6.82
C SER A 25 -10.59 4.60 5.55
N GLY A 26 -11.67 4.91 4.83
CA GLY A 26 -11.67 5.90 3.75
C GLY A 26 -11.23 5.38 2.37
N TRP A 27 -10.92 4.11 2.22
CA TRP A 27 -10.53 3.51 0.94
C TRP A 27 -10.91 2.03 0.85
N GLN A 28 -11.06 1.53 -0.38
CA GLN A 28 -11.37 0.13 -0.62
C GLN A 28 -10.14 -0.75 -0.40
N ILE A 29 -10.22 -1.67 0.57
CA ILE A 29 -9.14 -2.60 0.89
C ILE A 29 -9.36 -3.89 0.10
N VAL A 30 -8.60 -4.07 -0.97
CA VAL A 30 -8.62 -5.25 -1.81
C VAL A 30 -7.89 -6.40 -1.10
N ILE A 31 -8.45 -7.60 -1.24
CA ILE A 31 -7.91 -8.82 -0.63
C ILE A 31 -7.32 -9.68 -1.75
N ASP A 32 -6.06 -10.06 -1.62
CA ASP A 32 -5.39 -10.97 -2.53
C ASP A 32 -6.06 -12.35 -2.53
N LYS A 33 -5.93 -13.08 -3.65
CA LYS A 33 -6.59 -14.37 -3.86
C LYS A 33 -6.26 -15.39 -2.76
N LYS A 34 -5.00 -15.49 -2.37
CA LYS A 34 -4.54 -16.44 -1.34
C LYS A 34 -5.21 -16.14 0.02
N SER A 35 -5.26 -14.88 0.40
CA SER A 35 -5.93 -14.47 1.63
C SER A 35 -7.43 -14.63 1.54
N LEU A 36 -8.05 -14.33 0.39
CA LEU A 36 -9.47 -14.51 0.16
C LEU A 36 -9.89 -15.99 0.29
N ASP A 37 -9.11 -16.91 -0.28
CA ASP A 37 -9.35 -18.35 -0.19
C ASP A 37 -9.17 -18.84 1.27
N ARG A 38 -8.15 -18.34 1.97
CA ARG A 38 -7.96 -18.61 3.40
C ARG A 38 -9.14 -18.12 4.24
N TYR A 39 -9.61 -16.90 4.03
CA TYR A 39 -10.76 -16.35 4.76
C TYR A 39 -12.05 -17.10 4.48
N ARG A 40 -12.25 -17.54 3.24
CA ARG A 40 -13.43 -18.35 2.86
C ARG A 40 -13.44 -19.71 3.53
N SER A 41 -12.29 -20.33 3.71
CA SER A 41 -12.15 -21.67 4.30
C SER A 41 -11.95 -21.63 5.82
N TRP A 42 -11.85 -20.46 6.42
CA TRP A 42 -11.62 -20.33 7.85
C TRP A 42 -12.83 -20.80 8.66
N ASN A 43 -12.58 -21.73 9.60
CA ASN A 43 -13.55 -22.28 10.53
C ASN A 43 -13.03 -22.05 11.95
N GLY A 44 -13.44 -20.99 12.61
CA GLY A 44 -12.97 -20.64 13.94
C GLY A 44 -13.65 -19.41 14.48
N GLU A 45 -13.09 -18.90 15.54
CA GLU A 45 -13.47 -17.61 16.08
C GLU A 45 -13.41 -16.57 14.99
N PHE A 46 -14.19 -15.74 14.65
CA PHE A 46 -14.21 -14.81 13.51
C PHE A 46 -14.85 -15.31 12.20
N GLU A 47 -15.29 -16.55 12.11
CA GLU A 47 -15.86 -17.07 10.88
C GLU A 47 -17.03 -16.21 10.39
N ASP A 48 -17.99 -15.92 11.25
CA ASP A 48 -19.19 -15.14 10.91
C ASP A 48 -18.83 -13.71 10.49
N ARG A 49 -17.81 -13.12 11.13
CA ARG A 49 -17.36 -11.77 10.80
C ARG A 49 -16.64 -11.71 9.46
N LEU A 50 -15.84 -12.70 9.14
CA LEU A 50 -15.21 -12.83 7.82
C LEU A 50 -16.27 -13.04 6.74
N ARG A 51 -17.26 -13.91 6.97
CA ARG A 51 -18.34 -14.14 6.02
C ARG A 51 -19.19 -12.91 5.73
N SER A 52 -19.53 -12.15 6.77
CA SER A 52 -20.35 -10.94 6.64
C SER A 52 -19.55 -9.71 6.23
N GLY A 53 -18.30 -9.63 6.64
CA GLY A 53 -17.44 -8.46 6.48
C GLY A 53 -16.66 -8.40 5.18
N ILE A 54 -16.70 -9.45 4.34
CA ILE A 54 -16.01 -9.50 3.05
C ILE A 54 -17.04 -9.50 1.92
N ASP A 55 -16.75 -8.73 0.89
CA ASP A 55 -17.39 -8.86 -0.41
C ASP A 55 -16.56 -9.81 -1.28
N TYR A 56 -16.98 -11.06 -1.32
CA TYR A 56 -16.27 -12.11 -2.06
C TYR A 56 -16.38 -11.97 -3.58
N LYS A 57 -17.31 -11.15 -4.09
CA LYS A 57 -17.43 -10.87 -5.51
C LYS A 57 -16.41 -9.80 -5.94
N GLU A 58 -16.29 -8.76 -5.14
CA GLU A 58 -15.38 -7.66 -5.40
C GLU A 58 -14.02 -7.87 -4.73
N SER A 59 -13.81 -9.01 -4.03
CA SER A 59 -12.57 -9.36 -3.34
C SER A 59 -12.06 -8.26 -2.41
N CYS A 60 -12.93 -7.68 -1.60
CA CYS A 60 -12.57 -6.58 -0.71
C CYS A 60 -13.29 -6.66 0.64
N PHE A 61 -12.72 -6.00 1.65
CA PHE A 61 -13.45 -5.80 2.90
C PHE A 61 -14.60 -4.82 2.70
N ARG A 62 -15.78 -5.16 3.23
CA ARG A 62 -16.93 -4.25 3.26
C ARG A 62 -16.62 -3.05 4.12
N GLN A 63 -17.18 -1.92 3.73
CA GLN A 63 -17.07 -0.70 4.52
C GLN A 63 -18.47 -0.18 4.87
N THR A 64 -18.62 0.30 6.11
CA THR A 64 -19.80 1.01 6.57
C THR A 64 -19.36 2.37 7.09
N ASP A 65 -19.92 3.42 6.53
CA ASP A 65 -19.54 4.82 6.84
C ASP A 65 -18.03 5.07 6.70
N GLY A 66 -17.41 4.45 5.68
CA GLY A 66 -15.98 4.55 5.41
C GLY A 66 -15.09 3.75 6.36
N ARG A 67 -15.65 2.90 7.22
CA ARG A 67 -14.91 2.04 8.17
C ARG A 67 -14.90 0.60 7.68
N CYS A 68 -13.72 -0.02 7.69
CA CYS A 68 -13.57 -1.43 7.39
C CYS A 68 -14.35 -2.30 8.39
N SER A 69 -15.00 -3.36 7.90
CA SER A 69 -15.74 -4.33 8.70
C SER A 69 -14.91 -5.03 9.79
N MET A 70 -13.57 -5.03 9.65
CA MET A 70 -12.63 -5.61 10.63
C MET A 70 -12.12 -4.58 11.64
N LEU A 71 -12.54 -3.33 11.55
CA LEU A 71 -12.17 -2.29 12.50
C LEU A 71 -13.06 -2.36 13.75
N SER A 72 -12.43 -2.44 14.92
CA SER A 72 -13.12 -2.42 16.23
C SER A 72 -13.56 -1.02 16.65
N ASP A 73 -14.33 -0.93 17.71
CA ASP A 73 -14.68 0.34 18.34
C ASP A 73 -13.48 1.02 19.02
N SER A 74 -12.45 0.25 19.37
CA SER A 74 -11.17 0.76 19.88
C SER A 74 -10.22 1.25 18.78
N TRP A 75 -10.67 1.30 17.53
CA TRP A 75 -9.88 1.73 16.36
C TRP A 75 -8.69 0.82 16.02
N LEU A 76 -8.72 -0.43 16.47
CA LEU A 76 -7.76 -1.45 16.12
C LEU A 76 -8.36 -2.46 15.13
N CYS A 77 -7.51 -3.10 14.35
CA CYS A 77 -7.91 -4.17 13.45
C CYS A 77 -8.10 -5.46 14.26
N ASP A 78 -9.33 -5.97 14.32
CA ASP A 78 -9.62 -7.19 15.07
C ASP A 78 -8.98 -8.44 14.44
N LEU A 79 -8.82 -8.48 13.12
CA LEU A 79 -8.07 -9.55 12.47
C LEU A 79 -6.64 -9.65 13.00
N GLN A 80 -5.95 -8.50 13.06
CA GLN A 80 -4.58 -8.44 13.54
C GLN A 80 -4.50 -8.74 15.05
N SER A 81 -5.43 -8.18 15.83
CA SER A 81 -5.43 -8.34 17.29
C SER A 81 -5.72 -9.76 17.72
N SER A 82 -6.57 -10.49 16.99
CA SER A 82 -7.01 -11.83 17.38
C SER A 82 -6.26 -12.95 16.68
N LEU A 83 -5.87 -12.75 15.41
CA LEU A 83 -5.28 -13.82 14.59
C LEU A 83 -3.82 -13.52 14.18
N GLY A 84 -3.32 -12.33 14.53
CA GLY A 84 -1.94 -11.93 14.26
C GLY A 84 -1.71 -11.32 12.88
N GLU A 85 -0.52 -10.77 12.67
CA GLU A 85 -0.12 -10.10 11.44
C GLU A 85 -0.09 -11.03 10.24
N ASP A 86 0.32 -12.28 10.43
CA ASP A 86 0.38 -13.30 9.37
C ASP A 86 -0.98 -13.64 8.79
N PHE A 87 -2.06 -13.29 9.48
CA PHE A 87 -3.41 -13.51 9.01
C PHE A 87 -3.95 -12.35 8.16
N LEU A 88 -3.29 -11.22 8.12
CA LEU A 88 -3.66 -10.10 7.26
C LEU A 88 -3.49 -10.46 5.77
N CYS A 89 -4.32 -9.85 4.92
CA CYS A 89 -4.08 -9.86 3.48
C CYS A 89 -2.87 -8.98 3.12
N ASP A 90 -2.33 -9.18 1.93
CA ASP A 90 -1.12 -8.50 1.50
C ASP A 90 -1.25 -6.97 1.53
N THR A 91 -2.38 -6.44 1.08
CA THR A 91 -2.68 -5.01 1.15
C THR A 91 -2.55 -4.45 2.58
N CYS A 92 -3.14 -5.14 3.58
CA CYS A 92 -3.09 -4.68 4.97
C CYS A 92 -1.71 -4.86 5.60
N ARG A 93 -1.02 -5.96 5.27
CA ARG A 93 0.31 -6.27 5.79
C ARG A 93 1.39 -5.35 5.25
N GLN A 94 1.29 -5.00 3.96
CA GLN A 94 2.28 -4.16 3.30
C GLN A 94 2.12 -2.68 3.65
N TYR A 95 0.89 -2.18 3.83
CA TYR A 95 0.68 -0.76 4.13
C TYR A 95 1.48 -0.31 5.37
N PRO A 96 2.15 0.82 5.32
CA PRO A 96 2.23 1.84 4.27
C PRO A 96 3.37 1.64 3.26
N ARG A 97 3.96 0.46 3.20
CA ARG A 97 5.01 0.12 2.24
C ARG A 97 4.43 0.08 0.84
N HIS A 98 5.10 0.75 -0.07
CA HIS A 98 4.72 0.86 -1.46
C HIS A 98 5.87 0.44 -2.35
N THR A 99 5.57 -0.31 -3.41
CA THR A 99 6.53 -0.74 -4.42
C THR A 99 6.09 -0.20 -5.76
N GLU A 100 6.96 0.56 -6.42
CA GLU A 100 6.80 0.95 -7.81
C GLU A 100 7.67 0.06 -8.68
N GLU A 101 7.06 -0.47 -9.74
CA GLU A 101 7.71 -1.40 -10.65
C GLU A 101 7.94 -0.77 -12.01
N PHE A 102 9.20 -0.67 -12.39
CA PHE A 102 9.66 -0.25 -13.72
C PHE A 102 10.41 -1.41 -14.37
N PRO A 103 10.63 -1.41 -15.70
CA PRO A 103 11.29 -2.53 -16.38
C PRO A 103 12.63 -2.96 -15.78
N ASP A 104 13.44 -2.01 -15.33
CA ASP A 104 14.78 -2.26 -14.78
C ASP A 104 14.96 -1.78 -13.33
N LEU A 105 13.88 -1.30 -12.68
CA LEU A 105 13.92 -0.71 -11.35
C LEU A 105 12.74 -1.15 -10.52
N ARG A 106 12.99 -1.52 -9.26
CA ARG A 106 11.98 -1.63 -8.20
C ARG A 106 12.26 -0.55 -7.16
N GLU A 107 11.29 0.33 -6.93
CA GLU A 107 11.41 1.40 -5.94
C GLU A 107 10.49 1.14 -4.75
N TYR A 108 11.09 1.16 -3.56
CA TYR A 108 10.42 0.91 -2.29
C TYR A 108 10.34 2.20 -1.48
N SER A 109 9.14 2.61 -1.12
CA SER A 109 8.87 3.83 -0.37
C SER A 109 7.80 3.65 0.69
N LEU A 110 7.64 4.63 1.58
CA LEU A 110 6.55 4.69 2.54
C LEU A 110 5.51 5.70 2.09
N SER A 111 4.24 5.27 2.05
CA SER A 111 3.13 6.14 1.69
C SER A 111 2.93 7.24 2.73
N LEU A 112 2.91 8.49 2.28
CA LEU A 112 2.65 9.65 3.13
C LEU A 112 1.19 9.77 3.59
N SER A 113 0.33 8.85 3.21
CA SER A 113 -1.00 8.70 3.82
C SER A 113 -0.94 8.10 5.23
N CYS A 114 0.21 7.55 5.65
CA CYS A 114 0.44 7.06 6.99
C CYS A 114 1.05 8.16 7.88
N PRO A 115 0.39 8.55 9.00
CA PRO A 115 0.92 9.57 9.91
C PRO A 115 2.29 9.24 10.48
N GLU A 116 2.58 7.97 10.74
CA GLU A 116 3.89 7.57 11.25
C GLU A 116 4.98 7.70 10.20
N ALA A 117 4.70 7.34 8.93
CA ALA A 117 5.63 7.59 7.83
C ALA A 117 5.93 9.09 7.67
N VAL A 118 4.91 9.93 7.78
CA VAL A 118 5.08 11.40 7.78
C VAL A 118 5.91 11.87 8.97
N ARG A 119 5.62 11.34 10.18
CA ARG A 119 6.39 11.69 11.38
C ARG A 119 7.86 11.31 11.24
N MET A 120 8.15 10.12 10.71
CA MET A 120 9.54 9.66 10.46
C MET A 120 10.24 10.59 9.49
N LEU A 121 9.59 10.96 8.38
CA LEU A 121 10.14 11.89 7.39
C LEU A 121 10.51 13.25 8.01
N PHE A 122 9.64 13.80 8.88
CA PHE A 122 9.89 15.09 9.51
C PHE A 122 10.78 15.04 10.77
N ALA A 123 10.95 13.85 11.35
CA ALA A 123 11.84 13.67 12.51
C ALA A 123 13.32 13.58 12.10
N SER A 124 13.59 13.36 10.83
CA SER A 124 14.95 13.35 10.30
C SER A 124 15.42 14.77 9.99
N ASP A 125 16.55 15.17 10.55
CA ASP A 125 17.22 16.43 10.19
C ASP A 125 17.90 16.37 8.80
N SER A 126 17.92 15.19 8.19
CA SER A 126 18.50 14.95 6.87
C SER A 126 17.43 14.93 5.77
N HIS A 127 17.82 15.27 4.56
CA HIS A 127 16.97 15.07 3.39
C HIS A 127 16.64 13.60 3.20
N LEU A 128 15.46 13.33 2.65
CA LEU A 128 15.08 11.99 2.22
C LEU A 128 16.14 11.47 1.24
N THR A 129 16.68 10.31 1.55
CA THR A 129 17.70 9.64 0.73
C THR A 129 17.21 8.26 0.34
N PHE A 130 17.80 7.73 -0.73
CA PHE A 130 17.52 6.39 -1.22
C PHE A 130 18.81 5.58 -1.22
N ARG A 131 18.68 4.29 -0.94
CA ARG A 131 19.75 3.30 -1.08
C ARG A 131 19.48 2.51 -2.35
N GLU A 132 20.51 2.29 -3.14
CA GLU A 132 20.44 1.49 -4.36
C GLU A 132 21.26 0.23 -4.19
N SER A 133 20.76 -0.85 -4.74
CA SER A 133 21.47 -2.13 -4.89
C SER A 133 21.12 -2.73 -6.26
N GLU A 134 22.05 -3.48 -6.81
CA GLU A 134 21.82 -4.25 -8.04
C GLU A 134 21.79 -5.74 -7.70
N ASP A 135 20.89 -6.47 -8.33
CA ASP A 135 20.80 -7.92 -8.25
C ASP A 135 20.63 -8.48 -9.67
N GLU A 136 21.34 -9.57 -9.97
CA GLU A 136 21.20 -10.27 -11.25
C GLU A 136 19.93 -11.12 -11.31
N ARG A 137 19.18 -11.26 -10.20
CA ARG A 137 17.91 -11.98 -10.22
C ARG A 137 16.94 -11.28 -11.15
N THR A 138 16.49 -12.00 -12.14
CA THR A 138 15.27 -11.66 -12.86
C THR A 138 14.13 -12.15 -11.99
N ASP A 139 13.34 -11.25 -11.43
CA ASP A 139 12.10 -11.66 -10.80
C ASP A 139 11.25 -12.36 -11.84
N ASP A 140 10.86 -13.61 -11.57
CA ASP A 140 9.90 -14.30 -12.41
C ASP A 140 8.60 -13.50 -12.39
N TYR A 141 8.27 -12.89 -13.50
CA TYR A 141 7.09 -12.05 -13.72
C TYR A 141 5.76 -12.81 -13.57
N ASP A 142 5.84 -14.12 -13.30
CA ASP A 142 4.70 -15.04 -13.36
C ASP A 142 3.70 -14.91 -12.20
N ASP A 143 4.01 -14.19 -11.10
CA ASP A 143 3.10 -14.08 -9.95
C ASP A 143 2.13 -12.88 -10.01
N TYR A 144 2.22 -12.02 -11.04
CA TYR A 144 1.41 -10.81 -11.18
C TYR A 144 0.45 -10.80 -12.38
N GLU A 145 0.21 -11.95 -13.03
CA GLU A 145 -0.70 -12.02 -14.19
C GLU A 145 -2.12 -11.50 -13.93
N ASP A 146 -2.57 -11.44 -12.67
CA ASP A 146 -3.92 -10.98 -12.34
C ASP A 146 -4.02 -9.45 -12.05
N PHE A 147 -2.89 -8.72 -11.95
CA PHE A 147 -2.88 -7.29 -11.64
C PHE A 147 -2.69 -6.37 -12.86
N ASP A 148 -2.25 -6.92 -13.97
CA ASP A 148 -1.82 -6.18 -15.17
C ASP A 148 -2.97 -5.55 -15.97
N PHE A 149 -4.21 -6.01 -15.79
CA PHE A 149 -5.30 -5.60 -16.68
C PHE A 149 -5.87 -4.22 -16.35
N PHE A 150 -5.77 -3.74 -15.14
CA PHE A 150 -6.38 -2.45 -14.76
C PHE A 150 -5.46 -1.23 -14.94
N PHE A 151 -4.14 -1.42 -14.88
CA PHE A 151 -3.19 -0.30 -14.97
C PHE A 151 -2.64 -0.06 -16.39
N SER A 152 -2.51 -1.09 -17.23
CA SER A 152 -1.78 -0.95 -18.49
C SER A 152 -2.56 -0.24 -19.60
N THR A 153 -3.89 -0.30 -19.63
CA THR A 153 -4.66 0.23 -20.78
C THR A 153 -5.35 1.56 -20.53
N GLY A 154 -5.69 1.91 -19.30
CA GLY A 154 -6.45 3.13 -19.00
C GLY A 154 -5.61 4.32 -18.54
N PHE A 155 -4.67 4.08 -17.64
CA PHE A 155 -3.92 5.15 -16.99
C PHE A 155 -2.67 5.57 -17.79
N ALA A 156 -1.95 4.62 -18.38
CA ALA A 156 -0.78 4.93 -19.20
C ALA A 156 -1.15 5.71 -20.49
N MET A 157 -2.31 5.43 -21.08
CA MET A 157 -2.79 6.23 -22.23
C MET A 157 -3.20 7.65 -21.84
N ARG A 158 -3.76 7.87 -20.64
CA ARG A 158 -4.11 9.23 -20.18
C ARG A 158 -2.88 10.06 -19.81
N VAL A 159 -1.85 9.45 -19.25
CA VAL A 159 -0.61 10.17 -18.90
C VAL A 159 0.17 10.53 -20.16
N ARG A 160 0.24 9.65 -21.16
CA ARG A 160 0.87 9.99 -22.46
C ARG A 160 0.10 11.07 -23.22
N GLY A 161 -1.23 11.08 -23.17
CA GLY A 161 -2.05 12.13 -23.79
C GLY A 161 -1.92 13.49 -23.09
N CYS A 162 -1.65 13.52 -21.80
CA CYS A 162 -1.47 14.77 -21.04
C CYS A 162 -0.09 15.39 -21.22
N LEU A 163 0.94 14.59 -21.47
CA LEU A 163 2.32 15.08 -21.68
C LEU A 163 2.58 15.64 -23.08
N THR A 164 1.71 15.34 -24.06
CA THR A 164 1.87 15.84 -25.45
C THR A 164 1.14 17.15 -25.74
N SER A 165 0.37 17.70 -24.80
CA SER A 165 -0.46 18.89 -25.04
C SER A 165 -0.09 20.13 -24.22
N HIS A 166 0.99 20.13 -23.44
CA HIS A 166 1.46 21.37 -22.78
C HIS A 166 2.89 21.71 -23.18
N PRO A 167 3.12 22.93 -23.72
CA PRO A 167 4.46 23.44 -23.93
C PRO A 167 5.12 23.65 -22.56
N ALA A 168 6.39 23.25 -22.46
CA ALA A 168 7.21 23.42 -21.28
C ALA A 168 7.15 24.85 -20.74
N VAL A 169 6.54 25.03 -19.60
CA VAL A 169 6.65 26.31 -18.86
C VAL A 169 7.98 26.28 -18.11
N PHE A 170 8.92 27.00 -18.68
CA PHE A 170 10.19 27.30 -18.05
C PHE A 170 9.92 28.21 -16.84
N LEU A 171 9.93 27.66 -15.63
CA LEU A 171 9.95 28.46 -14.41
C LEU A 171 11.36 29.03 -14.19
N SER A 172 11.53 30.30 -14.52
CA SER A 172 12.73 31.07 -14.20
C SER A 172 12.93 31.12 -12.68
N ARG A 173 14.12 30.75 -12.24
CA ARG A 173 14.58 30.92 -10.86
C ARG A 173 14.52 32.40 -10.47
N LYS A 174 13.61 32.81 -9.63
CA LYS A 174 13.72 34.04 -8.88
C LYS A 174 14.55 33.79 -7.62
N LYS A 175 15.72 34.43 -7.55
CA LYS A 175 16.52 34.52 -6.32
C LYS A 175 15.74 35.34 -5.30
N TRP A 176 15.57 34.78 -4.11
CA TRP A 176 15.17 35.57 -2.94
C TRP A 176 16.43 36.19 -2.33
N THR A 177 16.45 37.48 -2.22
CA THR A 177 17.38 38.28 -1.40
C THR A 177 16.76 38.46 -0.03
#